data_fd3e822836bd1d72c860d09e07de362a
#
_entry.id   fd3e822836bd1d72c860d09e07de362a
#
_cell.length_a   1.000
_cell.length_b   1.000
_cell.length_c   1.000
_cell.angle_alpha   90.00
_cell.angle_beta   90.00
_cell.angle_gamma   90.00
#
_symmetry.space_group_name_H-M   'P 1'
#
loop_
_entity.id
_entity.type
_entity.pdbx_description
1 polymer ?
#
loop_
_entity_poly.entity_id
_entity_poly.type
_entity_poly.pdbx_seq_one_letter_code
_entity_poly.pdbx_strand_id
1 'polypeptide(L)'
;MTSDAMVRLKLSCLFLCVIGFSIVTLLCLYLPDKQIAYNIGRLSAFNASILPSSHSVQLFHTKKNEEVVIAAVICGNRTSQALVMIKSAIVFRGNSDLRIVVIAEKNIQQEFDETLRYWRLLTNDSFSYEIHSIIFPKEHSDEWRKLFQPCASERLFLPTVLNHLDSILYVDTDTLFLSSVEDVWKHFSQMNSSQLAAMVPEHEDMNVGWYNRFANHPYYGKLGLNSGVMLMNLTRMREFDWISRLAPVLEKYRLYLTWGDQDIINVIFHDHPDKVYVYPCRYNYRSDHCMYMSNCKSAEEDGVAVLHGSRSTFQTNKQPAFRALFNAMSQYQLGSDPVKYLLEASASLLNETTSTNCGRLAPIFTHNMRLMFQTV
;
A
#
# COMPACT_ATOMS: atom_id res chain seq x y z
N MET A 1 -39.51 20.16 36.68
CA MET A 1 -38.24 20.66 37.25
C MET A 1 -38.03 22.06 36.74
N THR A 2 -38.02 23.04 37.63
CA THR A 2 -37.97 24.46 37.29
C THR A 2 -36.56 24.88 36.84
N SER A 3 -36.48 25.89 35.97
CA SER A 3 -35.25 26.47 35.40
C SER A 3 -34.15 26.74 36.44
N ASP A 4 -34.50 27.08 37.67
CA ASP A 4 -33.60 27.38 38.78
C ASP A 4 -32.79 26.14 39.29
N ALA A 5 -33.36 24.95 39.22
CA ALA A 5 -32.66 23.75 39.65
C ALA A 5 -31.50 23.34 38.67
N MET A 6 -31.71 23.59 37.37
CA MET A 6 -30.67 23.28 36.34
C MET A 6 -29.50 24.28 36.36
N VAL A 7 -29.75 25.55 36.70
CA VAL A 7 -28.71 26.58 36.83
C VAL A 7 -27.85 26.30 38.08
N ARG A 8 -28.44 25.89 39.21
CA ARG A 8 -27.69 25.55 40.43
C ARG A 8 -26.82 24.30 40.23
N LEU A 9 -27.29 23.28 39.46
CA LEU A 9 -26.51 22.09 39.17
C LEU A 9 -25.29 22.39 38.29
N LYS A 10 -25.45 23.26 37.28
CA LYS A 10 -24.35 23.69 36.40
C LYS A 10 -23.30 24.52 37.13
N LEU A 11 -23.69 25.43 38.06
CA LEU A 11 -22.73 26.17 38.88
C LEU A 11 -21.98 25.27 39.87
N SER A 12 -22.63 24.27 40.45
CA SER A 12 -21.94 23.33 41.35
C SER A 12 -20.92 22.45 40.63
N CYS A 13 -21.17 21.97 39.39
CA CYS A 13 -20.21 21.25 38.59
C CYS A 13 -19.01 22.11 38.15
N LEU A 14 -19.25 23.40 37.83
CA LEU A 14 -18.15 24.33 37.47
C LEU A 14 -17.25 24.60 38.68
N PHE A 15 -17.83 24.74 39.89
CA PHE A 15 -17.05 24.97 41.12
C PHE A 15 -16.21 23.77 41.52
N LEU A 16 -16.70 22.54 41.33
CA LEU A 16 -15.94 21.30 41.57
C LEU A 16 -14.81 21.12 40.56
N CYS A 17 -14.98 21.47 39.29
CA CYS A 17 -13.92 21.42 38.29
C CYS A 17 -12.81 22.44 38.56
N VAL A 18 -13.13 23.65 39.04
CA VAL A 18 -12.12 24.67 39.37
C VAL A 18 -11.31 24.28 40.61
N ILE A 19 -11.94 23.69 41.62
CA ILE A 19 -11.25 23.19 42.83
C ILE A 19 -10.35 21.98 42.50
N GLY A 20 -10.79 21.06 41.63
CA GLY A 20 -9.99 19.92 41.15
C GLY A 20 -8.74 20.35 40.42
N PHE A 21 -8.85 21.36 39.55
CA PHE A 21 -7.69 21.91 38.81
C PHE A 21 -6.68 22.61 39.72
N SER A 22 -7.17 23.34 40.77
CA SER A 22 -6.31 24.02 41.74
C SER A 22 -5.54 23.02 42.63
N ILE A 23 -6.12 21.90 43.01
CA ILE A 23 -5.45 20.86 43.83
C ILE A 23 -4.36 20.12 43.03
N VAL A 24 -4.62 19.82 41.72
CA VAL A 24 -3.61 19.17 40.85
C VAL A 24 -2.43 20.12 40.60
N THR A 25 -2.68 21.42 40.41
CA THR A 25 -1.59 22.42 40.20
C THR A 25 -0.77 22.64 41.51
N LEU A 26 -1.43 22.60 42.66
CA LEU A 26 -0.69 22.72 43.95
C LEU A 26 0.13 21.45 44.25
N LEU A 27 -0.35 20.25 43.90
CA LEU A 27 0.43 19.01 44.06
C LEU A 27 1.65 18.94 43.14
N CYS A 28 1.60 19.52 41.93
CA CYS A 28 2.75 19.61 41.04
C CYS A 28 3.81 20.64 41.51
N LEU A 29 3.44 21.60 42.32
CA LEU A 29 4.36 22.64 42.84
C LEU A 29 5.02 22.26 44.17
N TYR A 30 4.59 21.18 44.85
CA TYR A 30 5.09 20.78 46.19
C TYR A 30 5.82 19.43 46.25
N LEU A 31 6.17 18.82 45.11
CA LEU A 31 7.08 17.69 45.12
C LEU A 31 8.51 18.18 44.93
N PRO A 32 9.38 18.06 45.96
CA PRO A 32 10.75 18.49 45.82
C PRO A 32 11.54 17.51 44.95
N ASP A 33 12.34 18.07 44.05
CA ASP A 33 13.36 17.44 43.17
C ASP A 33 14.50 16.75 43.95
N LYS A 34 14.18 15.80 44.80
CA LYS A 34 15.21 15.09 45.62
C LYS A 34 15.33 13.57 45.37
N GLN A 35 14.68 12.99 44.40
CA GLN A 35 14.80 11.54 44.14
C GLN A 35 15.52 11.17 42.84
N ILE A 36 15.93 12.12 42.00
CA ILE A 36 16.71 11.83 40.78
C ILE A 36 18.24 11.92 41.02
N ALA A 37 18.70 12.55 42.12
CA ALA A 37 20.10 12.69 42.40
C ALA A 37 20.75 11.53 43.21
N TYR A 38 19.99 10.52 43.66
CA TYR A 38 20.52 9.46 44.52
C TYR A 38 21.06 8.22 43.82
N ASN A 39 20.86 8.10 42.48
CA ASN A 39 21.33 6.96 41.71
C ASN A 39 22.57 7.22 40.82
N ILE A 40 23.13 8.43 40.82
CA ILE A 40 24.35 8.74 40.04
C ILE A 40 25.63 8.76 40.94
N GLY A 41 25.49 8.74 42.24
CA GLY A 41 26.59 8.87 43.21
C GLY A 41 27.24 7.58 43.72
N ARG A 42 26.88 6.38 43.20
CA ARG A 42 27.40 5.09 43.74
C ARG A 42 28.19 4.25 42.74
N LEU A 43 28.72 4.83 41.69
CA LEU A 43 29.54 4.12 40.67
C LEU A 43 30.99 4.58 40.58
N SER A 44 31.54 5.18 41.67
CA SER A 44 32.95 5.52 41.73
C SER A 44 33.59 5.08 43.02
N ALA A 45 33.65 3.77 43.31
CA ALA A 45 34.64 3.17 44.18
C ALA A 45 34.51 1.65 44.13
N PHE A 46 35.01 0.97 43.09
CA PHE A 46 35.46 -0.38 43.19
C PHE A 46 36.76 -0.57 42.43
N ASN A 47 37.77 -0.99 43.21
CA ASN A 47 39.17 -1.15 42.82
C ASN A 47 39.36 -2.08 41.60
N ALA A 48 40.30 -1.67 40.78
CA ALA A 48 40.95 -2.47 39.77
C ALA A 48 41.73 -3.62 40.44
N SER A 49 41.28 -4.84 40.21
CA SER A 49 42.15 -6.03 40.13
C SER A 49 41.22 -7.27 39.96
N ILE A 50 41.13 -7.77 38.78
CA ILE A 50 41.06 -9.16 38.36
C ILE A 50 40.51 -9.15 36.91
N LEU A 51 41.42 -9.30 35.94
CA LEU A 51 41.09 -9.65 34.57
C LEU A 51 40.79 -11.17 34.55
N PRO A 52 39.67 -11.59 33.98
CA PRO A 52 39.62 -12.80 33.18
C PRO A 52 39.20 -12.45 31.73
N SER A 53 39.98 -13.03 30.81
CA SER A 53 39.73 -13.38 29.44
C SER A 53 38.52 -12.79 28.72
N SER A 54 38.85 -12.16 27.58
CA SER A 54 38.00 -11.79 26.44
C SER A 54 36.79 -12.68 26.23
N HIS A 55 35.62 -12.26 26.72
CA HIS A 55 34.36 -12.60 26.10
C HIS A 55 33.97 -11.43 25.19
N SER A 56 34.03 -11.69 23.88
CA SER A 56 33.45 -10.84 22.85
C SER A 56 31.98 -10.61 23.22
N VAL A 57 31.65 -9.38 23.63
CA VAL A 57 30.26 -8.93 23.68
C VAL A 57 29.79 -8.94 22.22
N GLN A 58 29.08 -10.01 21.83
CA GLN A 58 28.29 -9.99 20.62
C GLN A 58 27.25 -8.86 20.79
N LEU A 59 27.52 -7.74 20.16
CA LEU A 59 26.49 -6.75 19.86
C LEU A 59 25.46 -7.49 19.01
N PHE A 60 24.33 -7.85 19.65
CA PHE A 60 23.15 -8.22 18.91
C PHE A 60 22.77 -7.00 18.07
N HIS A 61 23.22 -6.96 16.82
CA HIS A 61 22.59 -6.14 15.83
C HIS A 61 21.16 -6.63 15.74
N THR A 62 20.22 -5.93 16.35
CA THR A 62 18.81 -6.06 16.03
C THR A 62 18.74 -5.83 14.53
N LYS A 63 18.49 -6.89 13.77
CA LYS A 63 18.31 -6.81 12.32
C LYS A 63 17.18 -5.80 12.12
N LYS A 64 17.52 -4.61 11.61
CA LYS A 64 16.50 -3.61 11.28
C LYS A 64 15.56 -4.29 10.30
N ASN A 65 14.27 -4.38 10.62
CA ASN A 65 13.29 -4.92 9.71
C ASN A 65 13.37 -4.13 8.39
N GLU A 66 13.23 -4.84 7.28
CA GLU A 66 13.15 -4.19 5.98
C GLU A 66 11.88 -3.32 5.95
N GLU A 67 12.00 -2.06 5.53
CA GLU A 67 10.84 -1.17 5.39
C GLU A 67 10.20 -1.39 4.02
N VAL A 68 8.90 -1.73 4.00
CA VAL A 68 8.08 -1.81 2.79
C VAL A 68 7.32 -0.50 2.64
N VAL A 69 7.52 0.20 1.53
CA VAL A 69 6.87 1.48 1.24
C VAL A 69 5.83 1.28 0.13
N ILE A 70 4.55 1.43 0.46
CA ILE A 70 3.44 1.33 -0.50
C ILE A 70 2.94 2.73 -0.84
N ALA A 71 2.87 3.06 -2.12
CA ALA A 71 2.39 4.33 -2.62
C ALA A 71 1.15 4.17 -3.51
N ALA A 72 0.17 5.05 -3.35
CA ALA A 72 -1.02 5.11 -4.19
C ALA A 72 -1.42 6.55 -4.49
N VAL A 73 -1.94 6.78 -5.71
CA VAL A 73 -2.51 8.06 -6.14
C VAL A 73 -4.03 7.98 -6.09
N ILE A 74 -4.66 8.92 -5.38
CA ILE A 74 -6.09 8.89 -5.10
C ILE A 74 -6.77 10.20 -5.51
N CYS A 75 -7.78 10.10 -6.38
CA CYS A 75 -8.57 11.23 -6.85
C CYS A 75 -10.04 10.93 -6.95
N GLY A 76 -10.84 11.98 -6.90
CA GLY A 76 -12.28 11.90 -7.08
C GLY A 76 -12.95 11.00 -6.02
N ASN A 77 -13.80 10.10 -6.48
CA ASN A 77 -14.60 9.22 -5.62
C ASN A 77 -13.90 7.88 -5.30
N ARG A 78 -12.55 7.83 -5.32
CA ARG A 78 -11.80 6.60 -5.08
C ARG A 78 -11.40 6.39 -3.62
N THR A 79 -11.72 7.30 -2.70
CA THR A 79 -11.33 7.25 -1.29
C THR A 79 -11.70 5.93 -0.63
N SER A 80 -12.98 5.51 -0.70
CA SER A 80 -13.42 4.28 -0.07
C SER A 80 -12.72 3.03 -0.60
N GLN A 81 -12.46 3.00 -1.91
CA GLN A 81 -11.74 1.90 -2.56
C GLN A 81 -10.27 1.87 -2.11
N ALA A 82 -9.61 3.02 -2.10
CA ALA A 82 -8.24 3.17 -1.64
C ALA A 82 -8.08 2.77 -0.16
N LEU A 83 -9.03 3.14 0.70
CA LEU A 83 -9.02 2.72 2.10
C LEU A 83 -9.14 1.19 2.26
N VAL A 84 -9.93 0.51 1.43
CA VAL A 84 -10.01 -0.96 1.44
C VAL A 84 -8.69 -1.58 0.99
N MET A 85 -8.05 -1.03 -0.04
CA MET A 85 -6.71 -1.44 -0.49
C MET A 85 -5.69 -1.26 0.62
N ILE A 86 -5.59 -0.07 1.24
CA ILE A 86 -4.67 0.21 2.34
C ILE A 86 -4.93 -0.73 3.54
N LYS A 87 -6.19 -0.96 3.88
CA LYS A 87 -6.57 -1.90 4.94
C LYS A 87 -6.03 -3.30 4.65
N SER A 88 -6.13 -3.77 3.40
CA SER A 88 -5.55 -5.06 3.02
C SER A 88 -4.03 -5.10 3.18
N ALA A 89 -3.32 -4.04 2.82
CA ALA A 89 -1.87 -3.94 3.02
C ALA A 89 -1.49 -4.00 4.51
N ILE A 90 -2.26 -3.35 5.38
CA ILE A 90 -2.05 -3.39 6.84
C ILE A 90 -2.29 -4.80 7.40
N VAL A 91 -3.36 -5.49 6.97
CA VAL A 91 -3.67 -6.86 7.38
C VAL A 91 -2.58 -7.83 6.94
N PHE A 92 -2.05 -7.66 5.73
CA PHE A 92 -1.04 -8.52 5.12
C PHE A 92 0.38 -7.93 5.17
N ARG A 93 0.69 -7.07 6.15
CA ARG A 93 2.02 -6.42 6.24
C ARG A 93 3.19 -7.39 6.45
N GLY A 94 2.95 -8.58 7.02
CA GLY A 94 4.01 -9.51 7.42
C GLY A 94 4.77 -9.02 8.66
N ASN A 95 6.09 -9.18 8.66
CA ASN A 95 7.00 -8.77 9.74
C ASN A 95 7.73 -7.45 9.45
N SER A 96 7.57 -6.89 8.26
CA SER A 96 8.23 -5.65 7.85
C SER A 96 7.66 -4.42 8.52
N ASP A 97 8.48 -3.37 8.59
CA ASP A 97 8.01 -2.03 8.88
C ASP A 97 7.25 -1.52 7.64
N LEU A 98 5.96 -1.21 7.80
CA LEU A 98 5.11 -0.76 6.69
C LEU A 98 4.97 0.77 6.71
N ARG A 99 5.26 1.41 5.57
CA ARG A 99 4.96 2.82 5.32
C ARG A 99 3.95 2.96 4.19
N ILE A 100 2.87 3.70 4.45
CA ILE A 100 1.84 4.04 3.46
C ILE A 100 2.04 5.47 2.98
N VAL A 101 2.19 5.66 1.68
CA VAL A 101 2.33 6.97 1.02
C VAL A 101 1.07 7.25 0.22
N VAL A 102 0.29 8.21 0.67
CA VAL A 102 -0.95 8.64 0.03
C VAL A 102 -0.68 9.91 -0.76
N ILE A 103 -0.85 9.88 -2.08
CA ILE A 103 -0.82 11.07 -2.94
C ILE A 103 -2.26 11.39 -3.33
N ALA A 104 -2.84 12.47 -2.79
CA ALA A 104 -4.27 12.69 -2.90
C ALA A 104 -4.65 14.16 -3.15
N GLU A 105 -5.83 14.38 -3.73
CA GLU A 105 -6.43 15.71 -3.83
C GLU A 105 -6.66 16.31 -2.44
N LYS A 106 -6.47 17.62 -2.31
CA LYS A 106 -6.54 18.33 -1.01
C LYS A 106 -7.85 18.13 -0.25
N ASN A 107 -8.96 18.02 -0.97
CA ASN A 107 -10.30 17.88 -0.38
C ASN A 107 -10.53 16.52 0.30
N ILE A 108 -9.72 15.49 0.01
CA ILE A 108 -9.84 14.15 0.61
C ILE A 108 -8.70 13.82 1.58
N GLN A 109 -7.65 14.64 1.69
CA GLN A 109 -6.50 14.38 2.56
C GLN A 109 -6.86 14.27 4.03
N GLN A 110 -7.78 15.09 4.50
CA GLN A 110 -8.24 15.07 5.90
C GLN A 110 -8.90 13.72 6.24
N GLU A 111 -9.75 13.19 5.36
CA GLU A 111 -10.41 11.88 5.55
C GLU A 111 -9.37 10.75 5.68
N PHE A 112 -8.29 10.77 4.85
CA PHE A 112 -7.19 9.83 4.98
C PHE A 112 -6.44 9.99 6.30
N ASP A 113 -6.09 11.22 6.70
CA ASP A 113 -5.35 11.46 7.94
C ASP A 113 -6.13 10.98 9.17
N GLU A 114 -7.42 11.31 9.27
CA GLU A 114 -8.30 10.88 10.36
C GLU A 114 -8.42 9.34 10.40
N THR A 115 -8.65 8.71 9.24
CA THR A 115 -8.83 7.25 9.15
C THR A 115 -7.53 6.51 9.47
N LEU A 116 -6.40 6.91 8.88
CA LEU A 116 -5.12 6.24 9.09
C LEU A 116 -4.60 6.43 10.51
N ARG A 117 -4.82 7.60 11.13
CA ARG A 117 -4.53 7.84 12.54
C ARG A 117 -5.34 6.91 13.45
N TYR A 118 -6.62 6.76 13.18
CA TYR A 118 -7.47 5.82 13.92
C TYR A 118 -7.02 4.37 13.76
N TRP A 119 -6.67 3.94 12.54
CA TRP A 119 -6.19 2.59 12.29
C TRP A 119 -4.83 2.31 12.95
N ARG A 120 -3.94 3.29 13.03
CA ARG A 120 -2.70 3.16 13.80
C ARG A 120 -2.96 2.83 15.27
N LEU A 121 -3.90 3.52 15.89
CA LEU A 121 -4.29 3.21 17.28
C LEU A 121 -4.84 1.78 17.42
N LEU A 122 -5.68 1.33 16.49
CA LEU A 122 -6.23 -0.03 16.52
C LEU A 122 -5.17 -1.12 16.31
N THR A 123 -4.08 -0.82 15.64
CA THR A 123 -3.03 -1.77 15.26
C THR A 123 -1.73 -1.58 16.05
N ASN A 124 -1.77 -0.87 17.19
CA ASN A 124 -0.61 -0.57 18.04
C ASN A 124 0.57 0.02 17.26
N ASP A 125 0.30 1.05 16.45
CA ASP A 125 1.30 1.74 15.61
C ASP A 125 2.07 0.82 14.66
N SER A 126 1.40 -0.22 14.13
CA SER A 126 2.01 -1.25 13.29
C SER A 126 2.45 -0.75 11.89
N PHE A 127 2.14 0.48 11.51
CA PHE A 127 2.54 1.11 10.27
C PHE A 127 2.75 2.62 10.44
N SER A 128 3.50 3.23 9.54
CA SER A 128 3.63 4.69 9.38
C SER A 128 2.92 5.15 8.12
N TYR A 129 2.61 6.46 8.01
CA TYR A 129 2.04 7.01 6.77
C TYR A 129 2.48 8.46 6.56
N GLU A 130 2.43 8.88 5.31
CA GLU A 130 2.58 10.25 4.86
C GLU A 130 1.55 10.58 3.77
N ILE A 131 1.13 11.85 3.72
CA ILE A 131 0.11 12.33 2.77
C ILE A 131 0.70 13.49 1.96
N HIS A 132 0.68 13.34 0.64
CA HIS A 132 1.17 14.32 -0.31
C HIS A 132 0.04 14.85 -1.19
N SER A 133 0.19 16.09 -1.65
CA SER A 133 -0.71 16.67 -2.66
C SER A 133 -0.30 16.21 -4.04
N ILE A 134 -1.28 16.13 -4.94
CA ILE A 134 -1.06 15.90 -6.37
C ILE A 134 -0.39 17.13 -6.99
N ILE A 135 0.72 16.93 -7.67
CA ILE A 135 1.54 18.00 -8.27
C ILE A 135 1.97 17.59 -9.69
N PHE A 136 1.31 18.13 -10.68
CA PHE A 136 1.75 17.98 -12.08
C PHE A 136 2.79 19.04 -12.46
N PRO A 137 3.72 18.71 -13.38
CA PRO A 137 4.58 19.72 -14.00
C PRO A 137 3.75 20.86 -14.60
N LYS A 138 4.29 22.09 -14.60
CA LYS A 138 3.60 23.23 -15.21
C LYS A 138 3.39 23.03 -16.70
N GLU A 139 4.37 22.45 -17.37
CA GLU A 139 4.34 22.10 -18.78
C GLU A 139 3.40 20.92 -19.01
N HIS A 140 2.47 21.06 -19.95
CA HIS A 140 1.43 20.07 -20.26
C HIS A 140 0.52 19.66 -19.09
N SER A 141 0.41 20.46 -18.03
CA SER A 141 -0.34 20.12 -16.81
C SER A 141 -1.76 19.64 -17.09
N ASP A 142 -2.48 20.32 -17.99
CA ASP A 142 -3.85 19.97 -18.34
C ASP A 142 -3.94 18.67 -19.16
N GLU A 143 -2.95 18.39 -20.00
CA GLU A 143 -2.87 17.14 -20.77
C GLU A 143 -2.60 15.96 -19.84
N TRP A 144 -1.66 16.10 -18.90
CA TRP A 144 -1.37 15.08 -17.89
C TRP A 144 -2.58 14.77 -17.04
N ARG A 145 -3.33 15.79 -16.58
CA ARG A 145 -4.54 15.61 -15.77
C ARG A 145 -5.65 14.86 -16.50
N LYS A 146 -5.73 14.97 -17.81
CA LYS A 146 -6.80 14.41 -18.66
C LYS A 146 -6.39 13.15 -19.40
N LEU A 147 -5.17 12.64 -19.20
CA LEU A 147 -4.58 11.62 -20.07
C LEU A 147 -5.41 10.32 -20.09
N PHE A 148 -5.99 9.88 -18.98
CA PHE A 148 -6.79 8.66 -18.92
C PHE A 148 -7.88 8.75 -17.85
N GLN A 149 -7.55 8.42 -16.60
CA GLN A 149 -8.41 8.60 -15.43
C GLN A 149 -7.92 9.79 -14.63
N PRO A 150 -8.78 10.46 -13.86
CA PRO A 150 -8.33 11.55 -13.02
C PRO A 150 -7.08 11.16 -12.23
N CYS A 151 -6.00 11.94 -12.37
CA CYS A 151 -4.72 11.80 -11.69
C CYS A 151 -3.94 10.47 -11.92
N ALA A 152 -4.39 9.53 -12.76
CA ALA A 152 -3.66 8.29 -13.00
C ALA A 152 -2.22 8.53 -13.44
N SER A 153 -2.00 9.55 -14.30
CA SER A 153 -0.68 9.94 -14.80
C SER A 153 0.27 10.50 -13.72
N GLU A 154 -0.22 10.85 -12.52
CA GLU A 154 0.64 11.30 -11.40
C GLU A 154 1.70 10.26 -11.03
N ARG A 155 1.41 8.95 -11.21
CA ARG A 155 2.40 7.89 -10.97
C ARG A 155 3.70 8.08 -11.77
N LEU A 156 3.62 8.70 -12.94
CA LEU A 156 4.78 8.98 -13.80
C LEU A 156 5.76 9.97 -13.13
N PHE A 157 5.25 10.82 -12.24
CA PHE A 157 5.99 11.91 -11.58
C PHE A 157 6.46 11.55 -10.17
N LEU A 158 6.13 10.36 -9.65
CA LEU A 158 6.53 9.92 -8.31
C LEU A 158 8.04 9.99 -8.05
N PRO A 159 8.94 9.73 -9.03
CA PRO A 159 10.37 9.93 -8.82
C PRO A 159 10.76 11.35 -8.39
N THR A 160 9.98 12.35 -8.81
CA THR A 160 10.19 13.76 -8.42
C THR A 160 9.43 14.13 -7.16
N VAL A 161 8.17 13.69 -7.04
CA VAL A 161 7.30 14.00 -5.88
C VAL A 161 7.85 13.38 -4.60
N LEU A 162 8.34 12.14 -4.69
CA LEU A 162 8.88 11.38 -3.56
C LEU A 162 10.42 11.34 -3.62
N ASN A 163 11.05 12.50 -3.75
CA ASN A 163 12.50 12.61 -3.93
C ASN A 163 13.33 12.14 -2.72
N HIS A 164 12.70 12.04 -1.54
CA HIS A 164 13.29 11.55 -0.30
C HIS A 164 13.27 10.02 -0.17
N LEU A 165 12.55 9.32 -1.06
CA LEU A 165 12.46 7.85 -1.09
C LEU A 165 13.34 7.26 -2.19
N ASP A 166 13.92 6.08 -1.88
CA ASP A 166 14.69 5.29 -2.85
C ASP A 166 13.78 4.39 -3.68
N SER A 167 12.89 3.67 -3.03
CA SER A 167 12.08 2.62 -3.64
C SER A 167 10.66 2.61 -3.09
N ILE A 168 9.69 2.29 -3.94
CA ILE A 168 8.27 2.15 -3.57
C ILE A 168 7.63 0.96 -4.29
N LEU A 169 6.61 0.38 -3.68
CA LEU A 169 5.60 -0.44 -4.34
C LEU A 169 4.41 0.47 -4.67
N TYR A 170 4.29 0.89 -5.92
CA TYR A 170 3.10 1.58 -6.39
C TYR A 170 1.96 0.59 -6.61
N VAL A 171 0.75 0.93 -6.15
CA VAL A 171 -0.46 0.14 -6.39
C VAL A 171 -1.64 1.03 -6.78
N ASP A 172 -2.46 0.54 -7.71
CA ASP A 172 -3.74 1.17 -8.03
C ASP A 172 -4.73 1.02 -6.88
N THR A 173 -5.66 1.96 -6.75
CA THR A 173 -6.66 1.98 -5.67
C THR A 173 -7.60 0.78 -5.69
N ASP A 174 -7.73 0.11 -6.84
CA ASP A 174 -8.54 -1.09 -7.04
C ASP A 174 -7.70 -2.39 -6.96
N THR A 175 -6.75 -2.43 -6.04
CA THR A 175 -6.01 -3.64 -5.69
C THR A 175 -6.37 -4.14 -4.29
N LEU A 176 -6.14 -5.43 -4.03
CA LEU A 176 -6.22 -6.06 -2.72
C LEU A 176 -5.04 -6.98 -2.50
N PHE A 177 -4.35 -6.81 -1.39
CA PHE A 177 -3.38 -7.80 -0.93
C PHE A 177 -4.11 -9.01 -0.35
N LEU A 178 -3.68 -10.21 -0.75
CA LEU A 178 -4.15 -11.50 -0.26
C LEU A 178 -3.00 -12.35 0.30
N SER A 179 -1.77 -11.82 0.25
CA SER A 179 -0.52 -12.39 0.75
C SER A 179 0.30 -11.28 1.39
N SER A 180 1.40 -11.62 2.07
CA SER A 180 2.29 -10.63 2.66
C SER A 180 2.77 -9.60 1.61
N VAL A 181 2.73 -8.32 1.96
CA VAL A 181 3.29 -7.24 1.13
C VAL A 181 4.78 -7.46 0.85
N GLU A 182 5.48 -8.15 1.76
CA GLU A 182 6.88 -8.54 1.61
C GLU A 182 7.09 -9.45 0.39
N ASP A 183 6.09 -10.25 0.01
CA ASP A 183 6.23 -11.18 -1.11
C ASP A 183 6.39 -10.45 -2.44
N VAL A 184 5.71 -9.31 -2.61
CA VAL A 184 5.92 -8.42 -3.75
C VAL A 184 7.25 -7.68 -3.61
N TRP A 185 7.52 -7.12 -2.43
CA TRP A 185 8.71 -6.30 -2.17
C TRP A 185 10.01 -7.04 -2.42
N LYS A 186 10.08 -8.33 -2.10
CA LYS A 186 11.25 -9.20 -2.34
C LYS A 186 11.74 -9.19 -3.78
N HIS A 187 10.90 -8.87 -4.75
CA HIS A 187 11.33 -8.78 -6.16
C HIS A 187 12.34 -7.66 -6.43
N PHE A 188 12.49 -6.66 -5.54
CA PHE A 188 13.60 -5.72 -5.64
C PHE A 188 14.96 -6.42 -5.59
N SER A 189 15.10 -7.47 -4.80
CA SER A 189 16.34 -8.25 -4.71
C SER A 189 16.64 -9.07 -5.97
N GLN A 190 15.64 -9.28 -6.83
CA GLN A 190 15.79 -9.99 -8.11
C GLN A 190 16.12 -9.03 -9.27
N MET A 191 15.94 -7.73 -9.07
CA MET A 191 16.28 -6.71 -10.05
C MET A 191 17.79 -6.53 -10.11
N ASN A 192 18.35 -6.52 -11.33
CA ASN A 192 19.75 -6.14 -11.54
C ASN A 192 19.93 -4.61 -11.38
N SER A 193 21.19 -4.17 -11.41
CA SER A 193 21.54 -2.76 -11.18
C SER A 193 21.04 -1.79 -12.27
N SER A 194 20.71 -2.27 -13.47
CA SER A 194 20.22 -1.43 -14.57
C SER A 194 18.68 -1.27 -14.55
N GLN A 195 17.95 -2.14 -13.86
CA GLN A 195 16.50 -2.16 -13.86
C GLN A 195 15.91 -1.07 -12.93
N LEU A 196 14.95 -0.34 -13.46
CA LEU A 196 14.30 0.81 -12.80
C LEU A 196 13.01 0.38 -12.10
N ALA A 197 12.32 -0.60 -12.66
CA ALA A 197 11.02 -1.05 -12.21
C ALA A 197 10.84 -2.55 -12.38
N ALA A 198 9.87 -3.10 -11.65
CA ALA A 198 9.38 -4.45 -11.89
C ALA A 198 7.86 -4.44 -12.06
N MET A 199 7.36 -5.19 -13.04
CA MET A 199 5.95 -5.22 -13.45
C MET A 199 5.57 -6.62 -13.93
N VAL A 200 4.27 -6.85 -14.14
CA VAL A 200 3.76 -8.07 -14.78
C VAL A 200 3.33 -7.80 -16.22
N PRO A 201 3.26 -8.81 -17.08
CA PRO A 201 2.67 -8.68 -18.41
C PRO A 201 1.21 -8.23 -18.33
N GLU A 202 0.75 -7.48 -19.36
CA GLU A 202 -0.67 -7.10 -19.45
C GLU A 202 -1.58 -8.32 -19.63
N HIS A 203 -1.09 -9.37 -20.25
CA HIS A 203 -1.81 -10.63 -20.41
C HIS A 203 -0.85 -11.81 -20.47
N GLU A 204 -1.32 -13.03 -20.18
CA GLU A 204 -0.52 -14.26 -20.30
C GLU A 204 -0.65 -14.92 -21.69
N ASP A 205 -1.70 -14.59 -22.45
CA ASP A 205 -1.97 -15.12 -23.77
C ASP A 205 -1.94 -14.02 -24.84
N MET A 206 -1.05 -14.19 -25.82
CA MET A 206 -0.87 -13.25 -26.94
C MET A 206 -2.12 -13.15 -27.84
N ASN A 207 -2.93 -14.20 -27.93
CA ASN A 207 -4.09 -14.22 -28.83
C ASN A 207 -5.24 -13.35 -28.32
N VAL A 208 -5.28 -13.07 -27.01
CA VAL A 208 -6.36 -12.30 -26.37
C VAL A 208 -5.86 -11.03 -25.69
N GLY A 209 -4.55 -10.87 -25.58
CA GLY A 209 -3.91 -9.68 -24.99
C GLY A 209 -4.29 -8.39 -25.73
N TRP A 210 -4.59 -7.32 -24.98
CA TRP A 210 -5.03 -6.06 -25.56
C TRP A 210 -3.97 -5.42 -26.46
N TYR A 211 -2.72 -5.39 -26.00
CA TYR A 211 -1.62 -4.75 -26.76
C TYR A 211 -1.43 -5.41 -28.13
N ASN A 212 -1.45 -6.72 -28.19
CA ASN A 212 -1.30 -7.46 -29.45
C ASN A 212 -2.41 -7.17 -30.47
N ARG A 213 -3.61 -6.84 -29.99
CA ARG A 213 -4.80 -6.71 -30.83
C ARG A 213 -5.13 -5.28 -31.20
N PHE A 214 -4.79 -4.30 -30.37
CA PHE A 214 -5.36 -2.95 -30.47
C PHE A 214 -4.34 -1.83 -30.31
N ALA A 215 -3.14 -2.06 -29.79
CA ALA A 215 -2.16 -0.99 -29.61
C ALA A 215 -1.65 -0.48 -30.98
N ASN A 216 -1.67 0.85 -31.14
CA ASN A 216 -1.16 1.55 -32.31
C ASN A 216 0.12 2.35 -31.99
N HIS A 217 0.82 1.94 -30.92
CA HIS A 217 2.11 2.47 -30.47
C HIS A 217 3.02 1.31 -30.04
N PRO A 218 4.34 1.50 -29.94
CA PRO A 218 5.25 0.48 -29.41
C PRO A 218 4.88 0.14 -27.97
N TYR A 219 5.14 -1.11 -27.58
CA TYR A 219 4.96 -1.60 -26.21
C TYR A 219 6.01 -2.66 -25.85
N TYR A 220 6.22 -2.89 -24.55
CA TYR A 220 7.23 -3.80 -24.07
C TYR A 220 6.96 -5.26 -24.47
N GLY A 221 7.97 -5.91 -25.00
CA GLY A 221 7.96 -7.34 -25.30
C GLY A 221 6.84 -7.74 -26.26
N LYS A 222 6.21 -8.90 -25.97
CA LYS A 222 5.12 -9.44 -26.81
C LYS A 222 3.73 -9.19 -26.25
N LEU A 223 3.60 -8.77 -24.98
CA LEU A 223 2.33 -8.71 -24.26
C LEU A 223 2.04 -7.34 -23.67
N GLY A 224 3.02 -6.45 -23.67
CA GLY A 224 2.96 -5.21 -22.88
C GLY A 224 3.04 -5.47 -21.38
N LEU A 225 3.00 -4.41 -20.59
CA LEU A 225 3.07 -4.43 -19.13
C LEU A 225 1.84 -3.78 -18.52
N ASN A 226 1.38 -4.32 -17.38
CA ASN A 226 0.33 -3.70 -16.59
C ASN A 226 0.92 -2.91 -15.42
N SER A 227 0.51 -1.65 -15.27
CA SER A 227 1.06 -0.69 -14.32
C SER A 227 0.33 -0.65 -12.97
N GLY A 228 -0.71 -1.46 -12.76
CA GLY A 228 -1.54 -1.40 -11.54
C GLY A 228 -0.86 -1.91 -10.27
N VAL A 229 0.23 -2.68 -10.41
CA VAL A 229 1.16 -3.06 -9.33
C VAL A 229 2.57 -2.95 -9.88
N MET A 230 3.36 -2.02 -9.37
CA MET A 230 4.66 -1.69 -9.94
C MET A 230 5.68 -1.41 -8.83
N LEU A 231 6.74 -2.19 -8.77
CA LEU A 231 7.92 -1.84 -7.99
C LEU A 231 8.71 -0.75 -8.75
N MET A 232 9.02 0.33 -8.07
CA MET A 232 9.73 1.48 -8.66
C MET A 232 10.96 1.81 -7.82
N ASN A 233 12.16 1.69 -8.39
CA ASN A 233 13.35 2.26 -7.80
C ASN A 233 13.46 3.73 -8.25
N LEU A 234 13.00 4.63 -7.40
CA LEU A 234 12.89 6.05 -7.72
C LEU A 234 14.25 6.72 -7.91
N THR A 235 15.27 6.27 -7.18
CA THR A 235 16.65 6.76 -7.34
C THR A 235 17.18 6.45 -8.74
N ARG A 236 17.09 5.19 -9.16
CA ARG A 236 17.50 4.77 -10.52
C ARG A 236 16.67 5.45 -11.62
N MET A 237 15.36 5.67 -11.37
CA MET A 237 14.51 6.42 -12.32
C MET A 237 14.96 7.87 -12.45
N ARG A 238 15.36 8.53 -11.36
CA ARG A 238 15.95 9.88 -11.41
C ARG A 238 17.28 9.88 -12.17
N GLU A 239 18.16 8.93 -11.90
CA GLU A 239 19.45 8.77 -12.60
C GLU A 239 19.30 8.48 -14.09
N PHE A 240 18.24 7.77 -14.48
CA PHE A 240 17.87 7.48 -15.88
C PHE A 240 17.27 8.69 -16.59
N ASP A 241 17.03 9.79 -15.89
CA ASP A 241 16.31 10.97 -16.39
C ASP A 241 14.91 10.61 -16.91
N TRP A 242 14.16 9.85 -16.11
CA TRP A 242 12.83 9.34 -16.42
C TRP A 242 11.86 10.44 -16.88
N ILE A 243 11.87 11.60 -16.19
CA ILE A 243 10.92 12.70 -16.42
C ILE A 243 11.08 13.31 -17.81
N SER A 244 12.29 13.50 -18.29
CA SER A 244 12.54 14.10 -19.61
C SER A 244 12.04 13.25 -20.78
N ARG A 245 11.81 11.95 -20.53
CA ARG A 245 11.32 10.99 -21.53
C ARG A 245 9.81 10.99 -21.69
N LEU A 246 9.07 11.52 -20.72
CA LEU A 246 7.61 11.46 -20.69
C LEU A 246 6.95 12.34 -21.77
N ALA A 247 7.34 13.61 -21.82
CA ALA A 247 6.74 14.58 -22.75
C ALA A 247 6.93 14.21 -24.23
N PRO A 248 8.11 13.78 -24.70
CA PRO A 248 8.29 13.33 -26.09
C PRO A 248 7.40 12.14 -26.46
N VAL A 249 7.17 11.19 -25.53
CA VAL A 249 6.28 10.04 -25.78
C VAL A 249 4.82 10.51 -25.84
N LEU A 250 4.39 11.39 -24.92
CA LEU A 250 3.06 11.97 -24.92
C LEU A 250 2.78 12.70 -26.24
N GLU A 251 3.66 13.61 -26.67
CA GLU A 251 3.51 14.39 -27.89
C GLU A 251 3.41 13.49 -29.13
N LYS A 252 4.28 12.49 -29.21
CA LYS A 252 4.35 11.60 -30.38
C LYS A 252 3.15 10.68 -30.51
N TYR A 253 2.66 10.15 -29.38
CA TYR A 253 1.65 9.07 -29.39
C TYR A 253 0.29 9.47 -28.81
N ARG A 254 0.05 10.73 -28.42
CA ARG A 254 -1.17 11.16 -27.68
C ARG A 254 -2.49 10.72 -28.31
N LEU A 255 -2.57 10.58 -29.62
CA LEU A 255 -3.78 10.14 -30.34
C LEU A 255 -3.98 8.62 -30.32
N TYR A 256 -2.98 7.87 -29.86
CA TYR A 256 -2.95 6.42 -29.84
C TYR A 256 -2.91 5.84 -28.42
N LEU A 257 -2.71 6.70 -27.41
CA LEU A 257 -2.70 6.29 -26.00
C LEU A 257 -4.12 5.97 -25.55
N THR A 258 -4.42 4.70 -25.30
CA THR A 258 -5.73 4.24 -24.85
C THR A 258 -5.77 4.05 -23.34
N TRP A 259 -4.67 3.54 -22.77
CA TRP A 259 -4.48 3.32 -21.36
C TRP A 259 -3.60 4.39 -20.68
N GLY A 260 -3.41 5.51 -21.38
CA GLY A 260 -2.77 6.71 -20.87
C GLY A 260 -1.34 6.49 -20.37
N ASP A 261 -1.15 6.62 -19.08
CA ASP A 261 0.15 6.50 -18.42
C ASP A 261 0.76 5.09 -18.55
N GLN A 262 -0.04 4.03 -18.54
CA GLN A 262 0.43 2.66 -18.80
C GLN A 262 1.04 2.52 -20.19
N ASP A 263 0.46 3.17 -21.20
CA ASP A 263 0.98 3.15 -22.56
C ASP A 263 2.32 3.88 -22.66
N ILE A 264 2.46 5.04 -21.99
CA ILE A 264 3.72 5.78 -21.92
C ILE A 264 4.83 4.92 -21.28
N ILE A 265 4.53 4.26 -20.18
CA ILE A 265 5.46 3.32 -19.53
C ILE A 265 5.88 2.21 -20.50
N ASN A 266 4.92 1.65 -21.22
CA ASN A 266 5.18 0.59 -22.21
C ASN A 266 6.06 1.07 -23.37
N VAL A 267 5.86 2.28 -23.88
CA VAL A 267 6.71 2.86 -24.93
C VAL A 267 8.15 3.03 -24.42
N ILE A 268 8.33 3.58 -23.21
CA ILE A 268 9.66 3.78 -22.64
C ILE A 268 10.38 2.45 -22.46
N PHE A 269 9.70 1.43 -21.93
CA PHE A 269 10.33 0.12 -21.74
C PHE A 269 10.44 -0.71 -23.05
N HIS A 270 9.69 -0.36 -24.10
CA HIS A 270 9.96 -0.90 -25.44
C HIS A 270 11.32 -0.42 -25.95
N ASP A 271 11.61 0.88 -25.80
CA ASP A 271 12.86 1.48 -26.23
C ASP A 271 14.04 1.10 -25.31
N HIS A 272 13.76 0.72 -24.07
CA HIS A 272 14.75 0.37 -23.03
C HIS A 272 14.37 -0.95 -22.31
N PRO A 273 14.36 -2.09 -23.01
CA PRO A 273 13.86 -3.36 -22.45
C PRO A 273 14.70 -3.93 -21.32
N ASP A 274 15.97 -3.50 -21.19
CA ASP A 274 16.87 -3.87 -20.09
C ASP A 274 16.55 -3.14 -18.77
N LYS A 275 15.63 -2.16 -18.76
CA LYS A 275 15.29 -1.32 -17.62
C LYS A 275 14.13 -1.84 -16.78
N VAL A 276 13.48 -2.92 -17.17
CA VAL A 276 12.37 -3.50 -16.43
C VAL A 276 12.60 -4.97 -16.11
N TYR A 277 12.23 -5.38 -14.90
CA TYR A 277 12.15 -6.76 -14.47
C TYR A 277 10.69 -7.24 -14.57
N VAL A 278 10.47 -8.44 -15.10
CA VAL A 278 9.12 -9.02 -15.22
C VAL A 278 8.96 -10.10 -14.17
N TYR A 279 7.95 -9.94 -13.28
CA TYR A 279 7.63 -10.90 -12.24
C TYR A 279 6.30 -11.61 -12.50
N PRO A 280 5.97 -12.72 -11.77
CA PRO A 280 4.81 -13.56 -12.06
C PRO A 280 3.46 -12.86 -11.91
N CYS A 281 2.47 -13.30 -12.70
CA CYS A 281 1.11 -12.79 -12.76
C CYS A 281 0.33 -12.82 -11.43
N ARG A 282 0.67 -13.71 -10.49
CA ARG A 282 0.02 -13.79 -9.16
C ARG A 282 0.10 -12.49 -8.36
N TYR A 283 1.06 -11.63 -8.66
CA TYR A 283 1.29 -10.35 -7.98
C TYR A 283 0.51 -9.17 -8.58
N ASN A 284 -0.22 -9.40 -9.65
CA ASN A 284 -1.18 -8.43 -10.23
C ASN A 284 -2.28 -9.24 -10.97
N TYR A 285 -2.99 -10.07 -10.22
CA TYR A 285 -3.97 -11.01 -10.75
C TYR A 285 -5.27 -10.28 -11.11
N ARG A 286 -5.62 -10.29 -12.38
CA ARG A 286 -6.80 -9.64 -12.94
C ARG A 286 -7.84 -10.66 -13.38
N SER A 287 -9.06 -10.18 -13.65
CA SER A 287 -10.14 -11.03 -14.15
C SER A 287 -9.81 -11.79 -15.45
N ASP A 288 -8.92 -11.24 -16.26
CA ASP A 288 -8.45 -11.88 -17.49
C ASP A 288 -7.76 -13.22 -17.24
N HIS A 289 -7.19 -13.41 -16.05
CA HIS A 289 -6.53 -14.67 -15.67
C HIS A 289 -7.49 -15.81 -15.34
N CYS A 290 -8.81 -15.55 -15.23
CA CYS A 290 -9.79 -16.58 -14.86
C CYS A 290 -11.15 -16.50 -15.58
N MET A 291 -11.47 -15.39 -16.27
CA MET A 291 -12.83 -15.18 -16.78
C MET A 291 -13.21 -16.16 -17.91
N TYR A 292 -12.27 -16.63 -18.68
CA TYR A 292 -12.47 -17.65 -19.73
C TYR A 292 -11.88 -18.99 -19.34
N MET A 293 -10.61 -19.01 -18.99
CA MET A 293 -9.86 -20.15 -18.48
C MET A 293 -8.81 -19.66 -17.49
N SER A 294 -8.32 -20.55 -16.63
CA SER A 294 -7.16 -20.23 -15.81
C SER A 294 -5.89 -20.20 -16.67
N ASN A 295 -5.14 -19.09 -16.62
CA ASN A 295 -3.92 -18.90 -17.40
C ASN A 295 -2.77 -18.26 -16.61
N CYS A 296 -2.94 -18.09 -15.28
CA CYS A 296 -1.87 -17.61 -14.38
C CYS A 296 -1.33 -18.78 -13.55
N LYS A 297 -0.37 -19.52 -14.10
CA LYS A 297 0.18 -20.73 -13.49
C LYS A 297 0.73 -20.47 -12.08
N SER A 298 1.42 -19.35 -11.86
CA SER A 298 1.96 -19.01 -10.54
C SER A 298 0.88 -18.77 -9.48
N ALA A 299 -0.33 -18.35 -9.86
CA ALA A 299 -1.46 -18.24 -8.93
C ALA A 299 -2.10 -19.61 -8.63
N GLU A 300 -2.07 -20.54 -9.58
CA GLU A 300 -2.54 -21.91 -9.36
C GLU A 300 -1.64 -22.66 -8.39
N GLU A 301 -0.32 -22.45 -8.48
CA GLU A 301 0.69 -23.09 -7.64
C GLU A 301 0.77 -22.48 -6.23
N ASP A 302 0.87 -21.13 -6.13
CA ASP A 302 1.19 -20.41 -4.91
C ASP A 302 0.09 -19.46 -4.41
N GLY A 303 -1.09 -19.52 -5.01
CA GLY A 303 -2.21 -18.61 -4.71
C GLY A 303 -1.99 -17.19 -5.21
N VAL A 304 -3.05 -16.40 -5.23
CA VAL A 304 -3.03 -14.98 -5.61
C VAL A 304 -2.39 -14.17 -4.49
N ALA A 305 -1.40 -13.35 -4.84
CA ALA A 305 -0.74 -12.44 -3.88
C ALA A 305 -1.41 -11.06 -3.87
N VAL A 306 -1.60 -10.45 -5.05
CA VAL A 306 -2.32 -9.19 -5.20
C VAL A 306 -3.41 -9.34 -6.24
N LEU A 307 -4.66 -9.12 -5.83
CA LEU A 307 -5.84 -9.11 -6.68
C LEU A 307 -6.07 -7.69 -7.21
N HIS A 308 -6.27 -7.53 -8.52
CA HIS A 308 -6.49 -6.23 -9.14
C HIS A 308 -7.88 -6.18 -9.79
N GLY A 309 -8.74 -5.30 -9.24
CA GLY A 309 -10.14 -5.11 -9.63
C GLY A 309 -10.34 -4.27 -10.88
N SER A 310 -9.39 -4.30 -11.80
CA SER A 310 -9.40 -3.54 -13.05
C SER A 310 -10.77 -3.60 -13.75
N ARG A 311 -11.11 -2.55 -14.51
CA ARG A 311 -12.39 -2.45 -15.22
C ARG A 311 -13.63 -2.53 -14.30
N SER A 312 -13.49 -2.03 -13.07
CA SER A 312 -14.56 -1.95 -12.05
C SER A 312 -15.10 -3.31 -11.59
N THR A 313 -14.28 -4.37 -11.62
CA THR A 313 -14.72 -5.72 -11.21
C THR A 313 -14.99 -5.84 -9.71
N PHE A 314 -14.47 -4.95 -8.87
CA PHE A 314 -14.82 -4.87 -7.46
C PHE A 314 -16.20 -4.24 -7.19
N GLN A 315 -16.64 -3.30 -8.06
CA GLN A 315 -17.89 -2.53 -7.87
C GLN A 315 -19.08 -3.11 -8.63
N THR A 316 -18.83 -3.97 -9.62
CA THR A 316 -19.87 -4.50 -10.51
C THR A 316 -20.00 -6.01 -10.40
N ASN A 317 -21.09 -6.56 -10.90
CA ASN A 317 -21.29 -8.01 -10.98
C ASN A 317 -20.59 -8.68 -12.18
N LYS A 318 -19.67 -7.98 -12.87
CA LYS A 318 -18.91 -8.55 -13.99
C LYS A 318 -18.06 -9.75 -13.57
N GLN A 319 -17.49 -9.68 -12.34
CA GLN A 319 -16.72 -10.77 -11.75
C GLN A 319 -17.12 -10.96 -10.29
N PRO A 320 -18.13 -11.80 -10.00
CA PRO A 320 -18.66 -12.00 -8.67
C PRO A 320 -17.60 -12.41 -7.63
N ALA A 321 -16.63 -13.25 -8.01
CA ALA A 321 -15.55 -13.68 -7.09
C ALA A 321 -14.66 -12.49 -6.64
N PHE A 322 -14.35 -11.55 -7.54
CA PHE A 322 -13.58 -10.35 -7.22
C PHE A 322 -14.35 -9.44 -6.27
N ARG A 323 -15.65 -9.23 -6.57
CA ARG A 323 -16.53 -8.44 -5.71
C ARG A 323 -16.71 -9.08 -4.33
N ALA A 324 -16.80 -10.41 -4.25
CA ALA A 324 -16.90 -11.15 -2.99
C ALA A 324 -15.69 -10.86 -2.06
N LEU A 325 -14.48 -10.95 -2.60
CA LEU A 325 -13.25 -10.66 -1.85
C LEU A 325 -13.16 -9.20 -1.42
N PHE A 326 -13.50 -8.27 -2.33
CA PHE A 326 -13.53 -6.84 -2.00
C PHE A 326 -14.55 -6.55 -0.88
N ASN A 327 -15.74 -7.15 -0.93
CA ASN A 327 -16.77 -6.98 0.09
C ASN A 327 -16.32 -7.55 1.44
N ALA A 328 -15.70 -8.74 1.46
CA ALA A 328 -15.15 -9.33 2.69
C ALA A 328 -14.13 -8.40 3.35
N MET A 329 -13.15 -7.90 2.58
CA MET A 329 -12.15 -6.96 3.09
C MET A 329 -12.77 -5.61 3.49
N SER A 330 -13.75 -5.11 2.74
CA SER A 330 -14.46 -3.87 3.06
C SER A 330 -15.16 -3.94 4.41
N GLN A 331 -15.80 -5.08 4.72
CA GLN A 331 -16.55 -5.31 5.96
C GLN A 331 -15.64 -5.68 7.15
N TYR A 332 -14.45 -6.22 6.88
CA TYR A 332 -13.50 -6.57 7.92
C TYR A 332 -13.08 -5.36 8.76
N GLN A 333 -13.11 -5.51 10.08
CA GLN A 333 -12.67 -4.48 11.03
C GLN A 333 -11.27 -4.82 11.54
N LEU A 334 -10.34 -3.87 11.42
CA LEU A 334 -8.97 -4.03 11.96
C LEU A 334 -9.01 -4.33 13.46
N GLY A 335 -8.19 -5.27 13.90
CA GLY A 335 -8.15 -5.74 15.27
C GLY A 335 -9.12 -6.88 15.59
N SER A 336 -10.04 -7.22 14.67
CA SER A 336 -10.89 -8.43 14.80
C SER A 336 -10.13 -9.69 14.41
N ASP A 337 -10.64 -10.86 14.82
CA ASP A 337 -10.09 -12.16 14.43
C ASP A 337 -10.11 -12.32 12.88
N PRO A 338 -8.94 -12.38 12.22
CA PRO A 338 -8.85 -12.46 10.78
C PRO A 338 -9.28 -13.83 10.23
N VAL A 339 -9.17 -14.90 11.01
CA VAL A 339 -9.65 -16.22 10.58
C VAL A 339 -11.16 -16.18 10.42
N LYS A 340 -11.87 -15.76 11.44
CA LYS A 340 -13.33 -15.74 11.47
C LYS A 340 -13.93 -14.67 10.56
N TYR A 341 -13.43 -13.44 10.63
CA TYR A 341 -14.11 -12.28 10.03
C TYR A 341 -13.55 -11.89 8.66
N LEU A 342 -12.44 -12.47 8.21
CA LEU A 342 -11.90 -12.24 6.88
C LEU A 342 -11.79 -13.54 6.07
N LEU A 343 -11.06 -14.56 6.57
CA LEU A 343 -10.85 -15.80 5.82
C LEU A 343 -12.15 -16.60 5.62
N GLU A 344 -12.89 -16.90 6.70
CA GLU A 344 -14.15 -17.65 6.62
C GLU A 344 -15.23 -16.86 5.86
N ALA A 345 -15.31 -15.52 6.08
CA ALA A 345 -16.21 -14.65 5.34
C ALA A 345 -15.88 -14.63 3.85
N SER A 346 -14.60 -14.53 3.47
CA SER A 346 -14.14 -14.62 2.07
C SER A 346 -14.52 -15.97 1.44
N ALA A 347 -14.26 -17.07 2.15
CA ALA A 347 -14.59 -18.41 1.68
C ALA A 347 -16.10 -18.60 1.48
N SER A 348 -16.92 -18.12 2.41
CA SER A 348 -18.39 -18.16 2.31
C SER A 348 -18.90 -17.39 1.09
N LEU A 349 -18.47 -16.13 0.91
CA LEU A 349 -18.88 -15.31 -0.22
C LEU A 349 -18.38 -15.85 -1.57
N LEU A 350 -17.17 -16.43 -1.61
CA LEU A 350 -16.65 -17.08 -2.82
C LEU A 350 -17.46 -18.32 -3.20
N ASN A 351 -17.94 -19.08 -2.24
CA ASN A 351 -18.78 -20.26 -2.50
C ASN A 351 -20.07 -19.93 -3.25
N GLU A 352 -20.61 -18.71 -3.06
CA GLU A 352 -21.77 -18.21 -3.81
C GLU A 352 -21.47 -17.92 -5.29
N THR A 353 -20.19 -17.88 -5.68
CA THR A 353 -19.74 -17.50 -7.02
C THR A 353 -19.30 -18.69 -7.89
N THR A 354 -19.44 -19.91 -7.41
CA THR A 354 -18.95 -21.16 -8.05
C THR A 354 -19.55 -21.45 -9.43
N SER A 355 -20.64 -20.79 -9.79
CA SER A 355 -21.21 -20.82 -11.15
C SER A 355 -20.34 -20.11 -12.19
N THR A 356 -19.41 -19.25 -11.78
CA THR A 356 -18.51 -18.49 -12.65
C THR A 356 -17.13 -19.18 -12.77
N ASN A 357 -16.40 -18.89 -13.87
CA ASN A 357 -15.06 -19.45 -14.06
C ASN A 357 -14.11 -19.02 -12.94
N CYS A 358 -14.07 -17.73 -12.59
CA CYS A 358 -13.24 -17.24 -11.49
C CYS A 358 -13.69 -17.81 -10.13
N GLY A 359 -14.98 -17.97 -9.88
CA GLY A 359 -15.50 -18.53 -8.64
C GLY A 359 -15.13 -20.01 -8.43
N ARG A 360 -14.98 -20.79 -9.49
CA ARG A 360 -14.49 -22.17 -9.43
C ARG A 360 -13.04 -22.28 -8.96
N LEU A 361 -12.28 -21.18 -9.06
CA LEU A 361 -10.89 -21.08 -8.59
C LEU A 361 -10.80 -20.54 -7.16
N ALA A 362 -11.87 -20.54 -6.37
CA ALA A 362 -11.91 -20.03 -5.00
C ALA A 362 -10.69 -20.42 -4.12
N PRO A 363 -10.12 -21.64 -4.19
CA PRO A 363 -8.97 -22.02 -3.40
C PRO A 363 -7.74 -21.13 -3.60
N ILE A 364 -7.45 -20.65 -4.83
CA ILE A 364 -6.26 -19.83 -5.09
C ILE A 364 -6.34 -18.45 -4.41
N PHE A 365 -7.53 -17.92 -4.20
CA PHE A 365 -7.75 -16.62 -3.55
C PHE A 365 -7.61 -16.69 -2.02
N THR A 366 -7.89 -17.82 -1.41
CA THR A 366 -7.80 -18.01 0.05
C THR A 366 -6.52 -18.72 0.47
N HIS A 367 -5.69 -19.18 -0.47
CA HIS A 367 -4.49 -19.97 -0.20
C HIS A 367 -3.54 -19.24 0.79
N ASN A 368 -3.10 -18.06 0.45
CA ASN A 368 -2.16 -17.29 1.26
C ASN A 368 -2.77 -16.78 2.57
N MET A 369 -4.09 -16.46 2.59
CA MET A 369 -4.79 -16.14 3.83
C MET A 369 -4.75 -17.31 4.82
N ARG A 370 -4.96 -18.55 4.34
CA ARG A 370 -4.87 -19.76 5.18
C ARG A 370 -3.46 -19.94 5.73
N LEU A 371 -2.45 -19.82 4.89
CA LEU A 371 -1.06 -19.92 5.33
C LEU A 371 -0.72 -18.88 6.40
N MET A 372 -1.15 -17.64 6.22
CA MET A 372 -0.80 -16.54 7.11
C MET A 372 -1.55 -16.59 8.44
N PHE A 373 -2.85 -16.95 8.44
CA PHE A 373 -3.69 -16.85 9.62
C PHE A 373 -3.84 -18.17 10.41
N GLN A 374 -3.49 -19.32 9.82
CA GLN A 374 -3.60 -20.62 10.48
C GLN A 374 -2.27 -21.18 11.01
N THR A 375 -1.15 -20.48 10.71
CA THR A 375 0.19 -20.83 11.22
C THR A 375 0.60 -20.04 12.47
N VAL A 376 -0.31 -19.24 13.04
CA VAL A 376 -0.09 -18.48 14.29
C VAL A 376 -0.64 -19.24 15.49
#